data_898bfba16b837c4bde351cbfc1528f3b
#
_entry.id   898bfba16b837c4bde351cbfc1528f3b
#
_cell.length_a   1.000
_cell.length_b   1.000
_cell.length_c   1.000
_cell.angle_alpha   90.00
_cell.angle_beta   90.00
_cell.angle_gamma   90.00
#
_symmetry.space_group_name_H-M   'P 1'
#
loop_
_entity.id
_entity.type
_entity.pdbx_description
1 polymer ?
#
loop_
_entity_poly.entity_id
_entity_poly.type
_entity_poly.pdbx_seq_one_letter_code
_entity_poly.pdbx_strand_id
1 'polypeptide(L)'
;IDLGKKLLYISRKNCAAIDNSSGLRLVPLPEKAQKILEELNERDGKVIELSKGAARNGFDKARKKAGLETLRFHDLRHIAISRMWRSGMNALEISSCSGHRDMKMLMRYSHFQLSI
;
A
#
# COMPACT_ATOMS: atom_id res chain seq x y z
N ILE A 1 -5.79 -9.90 7.98
CA ILE A 1 -4.94 -10.44 6.92
C ILE A 1 -5.26 -11.91 6.74
N ASP A 2 -5.44 -12.33 5.52
CA ASP A 2 -5.61 -13.74 5.15
C ASP A 2 -4.45 -14.14 4.22
N LEU A 3 -3.46 -14.82 4.79
CA LEU A 3 -2.28 -15.25 4.03
C LEU A 3 -2.62 -16.40 3.06
N GLY A 4 -3.58 -17.24 3.39
CA GLY A 4 -4.04 -18.32 2.51
C GLY A 4 -4.67 -17.80 1.22
N LYS A 5 -5.48 -16.75 1.31
CA LYS A 5 -6.08 -16.05 0.17
C LYS A 5 -5.19 -14.95 -0.41
N LYS A 6 -4.07 -14.65 0.24
CA LYS A 6 -3.16 -13.55 -0.14
C LYS A 6 -3.84 -12.18 -0.19
N LEU A 7 -4.70 -11.92 0.79
CA LEU A 7 -5.54 -10.71 0.85
C LEU A 7 -5.34 -9.95 2.17
N LEU A 8 -5.34 -8.63 2.04
CA LEU A 8 -5.42 -7.69 3.13
C LEU A 8 -6.82 -7.07 3.17
N TYR A 9 -7.47 -7.14 4.33
CA TYR A 9 -8.76 -6.52 4.57
C TYR A 9 -8.57 -5.18 5.26
N ILE A 10 -8.98 -4.08 4.61
CA ILE A 10 -8.87 -2.73 5.16
C ILE A 10 -10.27 -2.20 5.44
N SER A 11 -10.55 -1.87 6.71
CA SER A 11 -11.78 -1.21 7.10
C SER A 11 -11.81 0.24 6.59
N ARG A 12 -12.92 0.64 5.99
CA ARG A 12 -13.16 2.00 5.51
C ARG A 12 -14.17 2.67 6.42
N LYS A 13 -13.73 3.65 7.19
CA LYS A 13 -14.64 4.40 8.07
C LYS A 13 -15.63 5.31 7.33
N ASN A 14 -15.33 5.75 6.10
CA ASN A 14 -16.11 6.79 5.40
C ASN A 14 -16.23 6.57 3.89
N CYS A 15 -16.28 5.33 3.43
CA CYS A 15 -16.49 5.08 2.01
C CYS A 15 -17.91 4.65 1.74
N ALA A 16 -18.68 5.55 1.10
CA ALA A 16 -19.88 5.15 0.38
C ALA A 16 -19.54 3.97 -0.54
N ALA A 17 -20.25 2.88 -0.36
CA ALA A 17 -19.96 1.59 -0.93
C ALA A 17 -19.71 1.65 -2.46
N ILE A 18 -18.55 1.15 -2.85
CA ILE A 18 -18.50 0.39 -4.09
C ILE A 18 -18.51 -1.06 -3.62
N ASP A 19 -19.70 -1.62 -3.65
CA ASP A 19 -20.01 -3.04 -3.65
C ASP A 19 -19.42 -3.99 -2.60
N ASN A 20 -19.30 -3.57 -1.36
CA ASN A 20 -19.23 -4.57 -0.30
C ASN A 20 -20.10 -4.14 0.87
N SER A 21 -21.13 -4.90 1.12
CA SER A 21 -22.03 -4.79 2.29
C SER A 21 -21.30 -4.81 3.64
N SER A 22 -19.98 -5.08 3.65
CA SER A 22 -19.12 -5.16 4.83
C SER A 22 -18.28 -3.92 5.11
N GLY A 23 -18.23 -2.93 4.22
CA GLY A 23 -17.35 -1.76 4.36
C GLY A 23 -15.85 -2.08 4.35
N LEU A 24 -15.46 -3.26 3.90
CA LEU A 24 -14.08 -3.71 3.80
C LEU A 24 -13.55 -3.55 2.38
N ARG A 25 -12.34 -3.05 2.26
CA ARG A 25 -11.58 -3.08 1.00
C ARG A 25 -10.62 -4.26 1.01
N LEU A 26 -10.69 -5.07 -0.05
CA LEU A 26 -9.76 -6.16 -0.26
C LEU A 26 -8.57 -5.66 -1.08
N VAL A 27 -7.37 -5.91 -0.58
CA VAL A 27 -6.13 -5.55 -1.26
C VAL A 27 -5.30 -6.81 -1.45
N PRO A 28 -4.93 -7.15 -2.69
CA PRO A 28 -4.05 -8.27 -2.94
C PRO A 28 -2.67 -8.00 -2.35
N LEU A 29 -2.06 -9.03 -1.75
CA LEU A 29 -0.74 -8.95 -1.15
C LEU A 29 0.33 -9.33 -2.18
N PRO A 30 1.27 -8.44 -2.50
CA PRO A 30 2.44 -8.79 -3.29
C PRO A 30 3.29 -9.85 -2.59
N GLU A 31 4.00 -10.66 -3.35
CA GLU A 31 4.80 -11.78 -2.83
C GLU A 31 5.80 -11.35 -1.73
N LYS A 32 6.45 -10.20 -1.91
CA LYS A 32 7.35 -9.64 -0.89
C LYS A 32 6.63 -9.32 0.42
N ALA A 33 5.43 -8.76 0.34
CA ALA A 33 4.63 -8.46 1.52
C ALA A 33 4.17 -9.76 2.21
N GLN A 34 3.81 -10.79 1.45
CA GLN A 34 3.46 -12.11 1.99
C GLN A 34 4.61 -12.69 2.80
N LYS A 35 5.82 -12.72 2.25
CA LYS A 35 7.01 -13.23 2.94
C LYS A 35 7.29 -12.51 4.26
N ILE A 36 7.22 -11.17 4.25
CA ILE A 36 7.41 -10.37 5.46
C ILE A 36 6.32 -10.68 6.50
N LEU A 37 5.08 -10.82 6.07
CA LEU A 37 3.97 -11.12 6.96
C LEU A 37 4.02 -12.55 7.52
N GLU A 38 4.49 -13.50 6.73
CA GLU A 38 4.73 -14.88 7.18
C GLU A 38 5.80 -14.94 8.29
N GLU A 39 6.89 -14.18 8.13
CA GLU A 39 7.92 -14.05 9.18
C GLU A 39 7.39 -13.38 10.46
N LEU A 40 6.40 -12.48 10.34
CA LEU A 40 5.77 -11.79 11.46
C LEU A 40 4.61 -12.59 12.07
N ASN A 41 4.11 -13.61 11.41
CA ASN A 41 2.85 -14.30 11.72
C ASN A 41 2.90 -15.22 12.96
N GLU A 42 4.04 -15.32 13.64
CA GLU A 42 4.15 -16.03 14.91
C GLU A 42 3.48 -15.29 16.09
N ARG A 43 2.85 -14.13 15.81
CA ARG A 43 2.23 -13.28 16.83
C ARG A 43 0.74 -13.11 16.58
N ASP A 44 -0.06 -13.61 17.50
CA ASP A 44 -1.47 -13.24 17.59
C ASP A 44 -1.62 -11.76 17.93
N GLY A 45 -2.43 -11.02 17.16
CA GLY A 45 -2.76 -9.64 17.45
C GLY A 45 -2.41 -8.65 16.34
N LYS A 46 -1.92 -7.48 16.71
CA LYS A 46 -1.57 -6.42 15.77
C LYS A 46 -0.34 -6.79 14.95
N VAL A 47 -0.42 -6.65 13.62
CA VAL A 47 0.73 -6.85 12.72
C VAL A 47 1.85 -5.86 13.03
N ILE A 48 1.49 -4.62 13.33
CA ILE A 48 2.41 -3.55 13.70
C ILE A 48 2.02 -3.04 15.08
N GLU A 49 2.86 -3.26 16.07
CA GLU A 49 2.63 -2.85 17.47
C GLU A 49 3.11 -1.42 17.77
N LEU A 50 3.39 -0.63 16.75
CA LEU A 50 3.81 0.76 16.89
C LEU A 50 2.61 1.72 16.91
N SER A 51 2.67 2.74 17.74
CA SER A 51 1.77 3.87 17.63
C SER A 51 2.04 4.66 16.35
N LYS A 52 1.05 5.40 15.86
CA LYS A 52 1.23 6.30 14.69
C LYS A 52 2.39 7.28 14.89
N GLY A 53 2.55 7.82 16.10
CA GLY A 53 3.64 8.72 16.45
C GLY A 53 5.01 8.04 16.40
N ALA A 54 5.12 6.84 16.95
CA ALA A 54 6.35 6.06 16.93
C ALA A 54 6.77 5.69 15.50
N ALA A 55 5.82 5.26 14.67
CA ALA A 55 6.07 4.96 13.26
C ALA A 55 6.55 6.20 12.48
N ARG A 56 5.90 7.35 12.69
CA ARG A 56 6.29 8.63 12.06
C ARG A 56 7.69 9.06 12.50
N ASN A 57 7.98 9.01 13.80
CA ASN A 57 9.31 9.36 14.31
C ASN A 57 10.39 8.42 13.78
N GLY A 58 10.12 7.13 13.68
CA GLY A 58 11.03 6.16 13.08
C GLY A 58 11.32 6.47 11.61
N PHE A 59 10.30 6.79 10.84
CA PHE A 59 10.44 7.20 9.45
C PHE A 59 11.26 8.50 9.32
N ASP A 60 10.98 9.51 10.14
CA ASP A 60 11.71 10.78 10.13
C ASP A 60 13.20 10.61 10.46
N LYS A 61 13.53 9.78 11.43
CA LYS A 61 14.92 9.42 11.73
C LYS A 61 15.59 8.70 10.56
N ALA A 62 14.90 7.73 9.97
CA ALA A 62 15.45 6.94 8.86
C ALA A 62 15.70 7.81 7.61
N ARG A 63 14.74 8.67 7.23
CA ARG A 63 14.90 9.55 6.06
C ARG A 63 16.03 10.57 6.24
N LYS A 64 16.18 11.15 7.42
CA LYS A 64 17.27 12.07 7.75
C LYS A 64 18.62 11.36 7.68
N LYS A 65 18.72 10.17 8.26
CA LYS A 65 19.94 9.36 8.21
C LYS A 65 20.33 8.96 6.78
N ALA A 66 19.33 8.76 5.91
CA ALA A 66 19.53 8.43 4.50
C ALA A 66 19.82 9.66 3.60
N GLY A 67 19.82 10.88 4.15
CA GLY A 67 19.95 12.11 3.37
C GLY A 67 18.73 12.46 2.51
N LEU A 68 17.54 11.91 2.84
CA LEU A 68 16.30 12.07 2.11
C LEU A 68 15.33 13.00 2.86
N GLU A 69 15.80 14.17 3.27
CA GLU A 69 15.04 15.08 4.14
C GLU A 69 13.72 15.58 3.53
N THR A 70 13.62 15.64 2.21
CA THR A 70 12.41 16.05 1.50
C THR A 70 11.40 14.91 1.30
N LEU A 71 11.78 13.66 1.56
CA LEU A 71 10.90 12.51 1.42
C LEU A 71 9.82 12.53 2.50
N ARG A 72 8.56 12.50 2.09
CA ARG A 72 7.39 12.42 2.99
C ARG A 72 6.91 10.98 3.10
N PHE A 73 6.26 10.64 4.22
CA PHE A 73 5.68 9.31 4.42
C PHE A 73 4.69 8.93 3.31
N HIS A 74 3.86 9.88 2.87
CA HIS A 74 2.90 9.67 1.78
C HIS A 74 3.57 9.40 0.41
N ASP A 75 4.81 9.83 0.22
CA ASP A 75 5.57 9.58 -1.02
C ASP A 75 5.86 8.10 -1.23
N LEU A 76 5.83 7.27 -0.18
CA LEU A 76 5.92 5.82 -0.29
C LEU A 76 4.78 5.24 -1.13
N ARG A 77 3.58 5.83 -1.04
CA ARG A 77 2.44 5.47 -1.88
C ARG A 77 2.70 5.80 -3.36
N HIS A 78 3.27 6.96 -3.65
CA HIS A 78 3.64 7.33 -5.01
C HIS A 78 4.69 6.39 -5.60
N ILE A 79 5.68 6.03 -4.80
CA ILE A 79 6.73 5.07 -5.20
C ILE A 79 6.11 3.69 -5.49
N ALA A 80 5.21 3.23 -4.65
CA ALA A 80 4.53 1.94 -4.83
C ALA A 80 3.71 1.92 -6.14
N ILE A 81 2.94 2.96 -6.41
CA ILE A 81 2.15 3.09 -7.65
C ILE A 81 3.05 3.10 -8.88
N SER A 82 4.13 3.87 -8.84
CA SER A 82 5.12 3.92 -9.93
C SER A 82 5.74 2.55 -10.22
N ARG A 83 6.03 1.78 -9.17
CA ARG A 83 6.54 0.41 -9.30
C ARG A 83 5.52 -0.54 -9.90
N MET A 84 4.23 -0.42 -9.51
CA MET A 84 3.13 -1.20 -10.09
C MET A 84 3.01 -0.94 -11.59
N TRP A 85 3.04 0.32 -12.03
CA TRP A 85 3.05 0.68 -13.44
C TRP A 85 4.25 0.06 -14.18
N ARG A 86 5.45 0.18 -13.62
CA ARG A 86 6.68 -0.40 -14.21
C ARG A 86 6.64 -1.92 -14.31
N SER A 87 5.93 -2.59 -13.41
CA SER A 87 5.75 -4.05 -13.45
C SER A 87 4.72 -4.51 -14.48
N GLY A 88 4.09 -3.56 -15.21
CA GLY A 88 3.11 -3.86 -16.26
C GLY A 88 1.68 -4.04 -15.77
N MET A 89 1.39 -3.74 -14.51
CA MET A 89 0.02 -3.76 -14.00
C MET A 89 -0.85 -2.70 -14.71
N ASN A 90 -2.08 -3.07 -15.04
CA ASN A 90 -3.02 -2.12 -15.62
C ASN A 90 -3.66 -1.20 -14.55
N ALA A 91 -4.34 -0.15 -15.00
CA ALA A 91 -4.92 0.86 -14.11
C ALA A 91 -5.97 0.29 -13.15
N LEU A 92 -6.73 -0.73 -13.55
CA LEU A 92 -7.73 -1.38 -12.69
C LEU A 92 -7.05 -2.18 -11.57
N GLU A 93 -6.01 -2.93 -11.90
CA GLU A 93 -5.22 -3.68 -10.92
C GLU A 93 -4.57 -2.73 -9.91
N ILE A 94 -3.97 -1.63 -10.38
CA ILE A 94 -3.36 -0.62 -9.52
C ILE A 94 -4.40 0.05 -8.63
N SER A 95 -5.59 0.38 -9.17
CA SER A 95 -6.66 0.99 -8.38
C SER A 95 -7.17 0.06 -7.28
N SER A 96 -7.23 -1.24 -7.54
CA SER A 96 -7.58 -2.25 -6.54
C SER A 96 -6.60 -2.28 -5.37
N CYS A 97 -5.31 -2.18 -5.66
CA CYS A 97 -4.25 -2.13 -4.64
C CYS A 97 -4.23 -0.79 -3.90
N SER A 98 -4.26 0.31 -4.64
CA SER A 98 -4.07 1.65 -4.10
C SER A 98 -5.34 2.27 -3.51
N GLY A 99 -6.50 1.79 -3.91
CA GLY A 99 -7.79 2.31 -3.50
C GLY A 99 -8.17 3.65 -4.13
N HIS A 100 -7.53 4.05 -5.22
CA HIS A 100 -7.95 5.21 -5.98
C HIS A 100 -9.31 4.97 -6.62
N ARG A 101 -10.22 5.93 -6.46
CA ARG A 101 -11.56 5.89 -7.07
C ARG A 101 -11.56 6.53 -8.46
N ASP A 102 -10.73 7.54 -8.64
CA ASP A 102 -10.61 8.27 -9.89
C ASP A 102 -9.39 7.76 -10.66
N MET A 103 -9.63 7.17 -11.81
CA MET A 103 -8.60 6.66 -12.72
C MET A 103 -7.69 7.78 -13.23
N LYS A 104 -8.19 9.03 -13.30
CA LYS A 104 -7.38 10.19 -13.70
C LYS A 104 -6.18 10.41 -12.77
N MET A 105 -6.34 10.12 -11.48
CA MET A 105 -5.24 10.23 -10.52
C MET A 105 -4.13 9.20 -10.80
N LEU A 106 -4.49 8.01 -11.30
CA LEU A 106 -3.53 6.97 -11.67
C LEU A 106 -2.83 7.28 -13.00
N MET A 107 -3.50 7.94 -13.92
CA MET A 107 -2.94 8.28 -15.23
C MET A 107 -1.72 9.20 -15.15
N ARG A 108 -1.53 9.92 -14.05
CA ARG A 108 -0.31 10.69 -13.80
C ARG A 108 0.96 9.83 -13.80
N TYR A 109 0.83 8.55 -13.53
CA TYR A 109 1.93 7.58 -13.45
C TYR A 109 2.06 6.71 -14.70
N SER A 110 1.17 6.86 -15.68
CA SER A 110 1.12 6.00 -16.88
C SER A 110 2.39 6.05 -17.73
N HIS A 111 3.13 7.17 -17.68
CA HIS A 111 4.40 7.30 -18.39
C HIS A 111 5.47 6.31 -17.95
N PHE A 112 5.37 5.75 -16.74
CA PHE A 112 6.28 4.70 -16.27
C PHE A 112 6.10 3.37 -17.00
N GLN A 113 4.93 3.13 -17.59
CA GLN A 113 4.66 1.94 -18.39
C GLN A 113 5.33 2.03 -19.77
N LEU A 114 5.52 3.22 -20.29
CA LEU A 114 6.13 3.47 -21.59
C LEU A 114 7.66 3.48 -21.57
N SER A 115 8.25 3.39 -20.41
CA SER A 115 9.71 3.39 -20.21
C SER A 115 10.31 2.00 -20.36
N ILE A 116 9.91 1.28 -21.39
CA ILE A 116 10.47 -0.03 -21.73
C ILE A 116 11.70 0.14 -22.60
#